data_41bc00d30e9f0c4838a4e9a70e6d7e9b
#
_entry.id   41bc00d30e9f0c4838a4e9a70e6d7e9b
#
_cell.length_a   1.000
_cell.length_b   1.000
_cell.length_c   1.000
_cell.angle_alpha   90.00
_cell.angle_beta   90.00
_cell.angle_gamma   90.00
#
_symmetry.space_group_name_H-M   'P 1'
#
loop_
_entity.id
_entity.type
_entity.pdbx_description
1 polymer ?
#
loop_
_entity_poly.entity_id
_entity_poly.type
_entity_poly.pdbx_seq_one_letter_code
_entity_poly.pdbx_strand_id
1 'polypeptide(L)'
;VLFYYAGEFTPAMIAAAADTLKGRLASEEAGSAAKRKVFSTFIEMAQNVLHYAAAHAEPGQPQPPASGAIAVGRDASEGDAGHYWLVCSNPVHVEHIARLTEKLSALRAMSLAEIKESYRTQLRNSEHADNDALSKGAGLGLLTIARDASAPLEYSFASTPDPQARTALFHVKARI
;
A
#
# COMPACT_ATOMS: atom_id res chain seq x y z
N VAL A 1 -4.88 9.98 14.88
CA VAL A 1 -4.76 10.03 13.41
C VAL A 1 -3.91 11.23 13.05
N LEU A 2 -2.86 11.01 12.26
CA LEU A 2 -1.95 12.05 11.77
C LEU A 2 -2.36 12.56 10.39
N PHE A 3 -2.88 11.67 9.57
CA PHE A 3 -3.31 11.94 8.20
C PHE A 3 -4.47 11.04 7.83
N TYR A 4 -5.44 11.59 7.09
CA TYR A 4 -6.54 10.84 6.50
C TYR A 4 -6.95 11.48 5.18
N TYR A 5 -7.16 10.65 4.18
CA TYR A 5 -7.74 11.06 2.90
C TYR A 5 -8.68 9.96 2.38
N ALA A 6 -9.80 10.37 1.84
CA ALA A 6 -10.71 9.51 1.09
C ALA A 6 -11.22 10.26 -0.14
N GLY A 7 -11.15 9.64 -1.29
CA GLY A 7 -11.54 10.26 -2.56
C GLY A 7 -10.79 9.68 -3.75
N GLU A 8 -10.65 10.48 -4.79
CA GLU A 8 -9.94 10.13 -6.00
C GLU A 8 -8.43 10.31 -5.83
N PHE A 9 -7.66 9.27 -6.16
CA PHE A 9 -6.21 9.28 -6.15
C PHE A 9 -5.69 9.68 -7.53
N THR A 10 -4.87 10.72 -7.57
CA THR A 10 -4.11 11.15 -8.74
C THR A 10 -2.63 11.32 -8.35
N PRO A 11 -1.70 11.31 -9.30
CA PRO A 11 -0.29 11.61 -8.98
C PRO A 11 -0.11 12.95 -8.26
N ALA A 12 -0.87 13.98 -8.65
CA ALA A 12 -0.82 15.29 -8.01
C ALA A 12 -1.35 15.25 -6.56
N MET A 13 -2.45 14.52 -6.32
CA MET A 13 -2.98 14.33 -4.97
C MET A 13 -1.99 13.57 -4.10
N ILE A 14 -1.39 12.48 -4.61
CA ILE A 14 -0.39 11.72 -3.86
C ILE A 14 0.80 12.59 -3.48
N ALA A 15 1.30 13.44 -4.38
CA ALA A 15 2.38 14.37 -4.08
C ALA A 15 2.01 15.37 -2.97
N ALA A 16 0.84 16.00 -3.06
CA ALA A 16 0.35 16.94 -2.04
C ALA A 16 0.13 16.28 -0.67
N ALA A 17 -0.43 15.06 -0.68
CA ALA A 17 -0.63 14.26 0.53
C ALA A 17 0.71 13.85 1.16
N ALA A 18 1.69 13.47 0.35
CA ALA A 18 3.03 13.12 0.79
C ALA A 18 3.74 14.30 1.48
N ASP A 19 3.65 15.50 0.91
CA ASP A 19 4.21 16.72 1.51
C ASP A 19 3.53 17.06 2.84
N THR A 20 2.21 16.91 2.90
CA THR A 20 1.43 17.12 4.14
C THR A 20 1.84 16.13 5.21
N LEU A 21 1.92 14.83 4.88
CA LEU A 21 2.35 13.78 5.81
C LEU A 21 3.79 14.00 6.29
N LYS A 22 4.70 14.39 5.38
CA LYS A 22 6.09 14.70 5.73
C LYS A 22 6.18 15.84 6.75
N GLY A 23 5.38 16.89 6.57
CA GLY A 23 5.28 17.97 7.54
C GLY A 23 4.77 17.51 8.91
N ARG A 24 3.74 16.65 8.94
CA ARG A 24 3.23 16.08 10.20
C ARG A 24 4.26 15.17 10.87
N LEU A 25 4.93 14.30 10.13
CA LEU A 25 5.97 13.44 10.67
C LEU A 25 7.18 14.22 11.19
N ALA A 26 7.47 15.40 10.65
CA ALA A 26 8.57 16.24 11.14
C ALA A 26 8.34 16.69 12.60
N SER A 27 7.08 16.96 12.99
CA SER A 27 6.72 17.37 14.36
C SER A 27 6.59 16.20 15.35
N GLU A 28 6.64 14.95 14.90
CA GLU A 28 6.57 13.78 15.76
C GLU A 28 7.93 13.49 16.45
N GLU A 29 7.88 13.08 17.73
CA GLU A 29 9.07 12.67 18.49
C GLU A 29 9.52 11.23 18.19
N ALA A 30 9.56 10.84 16.91
CA ALA A 30 9.95 9.50 16.50
C ALA A 30 11.31 9.50 15.81
N GLY A 31 12.00 8.37 15.87
CA GLY A 31 13.28 8.18 15.19
C GLY A 31 13.16 8.34 13.67
N SER A 32 14.19 8.90 13.04
CA SER A 32 14.21 9.15 11.58
C SER A 32 13.98 7.89 10.74
N ALA A 33 14.35 6.72 11.26
CA ALA A 33 14.13 5.44 10.58
C ALA A 33 12.64 5.08 10.51
N ALA A 34 11.89 5.25 11.62
CA ALA A 34 10.44 5.01 11.63
C ALA A 34 9.71 5.97 10.70
N LYS A 35 10.05 7.27 10.73
CA LYS A 35 9.47 8.27 9.83
C LYS A 35 9.67 7.93 8.35
N ARG A 36 10.88 7.46 7.97
CA ARG A 36 11.16 7.02 6.58
C ARG A 36 10.32 5.82 6.17
N LYS A 37 10.17 4.83 7.07
CA LYS A 37 9.33 3.64 6.80
C LYS A 37 7.85 4.01 6.64
N VAL A 38 7.32 4.86 7.54
CA VAL A 38 5.94 5.38 7.42
C VAL A 38 5.74 6.06 6.06
N PHE A 39 6.66 6.93 5.68
CA PHE A 39 6.59 7.66 4.41
C PHE A 39 6.67 6.71 3.20
N SER A 40 7.63 5.78 3.20
CA SER A 40 7.78 4.77 2.15
C SER A 40 6.51 3.92 2.01
N THR A 41 5.99 3.41 3.13
CA THR A 41 4.75 2.61 3.16
C THR A 41 3.53 3.40 2.65
N PHE A 42 3.43 4.69 3.03
CA PHE A 42 2.35 5.57 2.54
C PHE A 42 2.40 5.70 1.01
N ILE A 43 3.56 5.97 0.43
CA ILE A 43 3.72 6.11 -1.03
C ILE A 43 3.33 4.82 -1.74
N GLU A 44 3.81 3.67 -1.27
CA GLU A 44 3.49 2.38 -1.89
C GLU A 44 1.99 2.05 -1.80
N MET A 45 1.34 2.31 -0.65
CA MET A 45 -0.10 2.12 -0.51
C MET A 45 -0.89 3.03 -1.44
N ALA A 46 -0.53 4.30 -1.54
CA ALA A 46 -1.20 5.26 -2.42
C ALA A 46 -1.01 4.91 -3.92
N GLN A 47 0.19 4.46 -4.31
CA GLN A 47 0.46 3.99 -5.67
C GLN A 47 -0.30 2.71 -6.01
N ASN A 48 -0.51 1.81 -5.04
CA ASN A 48 -1.31 0.62 -5.24
C ASN A 48 -2.77 0.95 -5.61
N VAL A 49 -3.36 2.03 -5.06
CA VAL A 49 -4.70 2.48 -5.46
C VAL A 49 -4.74 2.83 -6.95
N LEU A 50 -3.75 3.58 -7.45
CA LEU A 50 -3.63 3.89 -8.89
C LEU A 50 -3.41 2.63 -9.75
N HIS A 51 -2.54 1.74 -9.29
CA HIS A 51 -2.21 0.52 -10.01
C HIS A 51 -3.42 -0.39 -10.19
N TYR A 52 -4.20 -0.60 -9.12
CA TYR A 52 -5.40 -1.43 -9.20
C TYR A 52 -6.51 -0.79 -10.04
N ALA A 53 -6.67 0.53 -10.01
CA ALA A 53 -7.58 1.24 -10.88
C ALA A 53 -7.18 1.09 -12.37
N ALA A 54 -5.89 1.24 -12.68
CA ALA A 54 -5.37 1.07 -14.04
C ALA A 54 -5.59 -0.36 -14.58
N ALA A 55 -5.49 -1.36 -13.72
CA ALA A 55 -5.73 -2.76 -14.09
C ALA A 55 -7.20 -3.07 -14.48
N HIS A 56 -8.13 -2.15 -14.19
CA HIS A 56 -9.56 -2.29 -14.53
C HIS A 56 -9.97 -1.54 -15.80
N ALA A 57 -9.05 -0.79 -16.43
CA ALA A 57 -9.34 -0.07 -17.67
C ALA A 57 -9.58 -1.06 -18.80
N GLU A 58 -10.76 -1.04 -19.40
CA GLU A 58 -11.03 -1.80 -20.63
C GLU A 58 -10.42 -1.09 -21.85
N PRO A 59 -9.90 -1.84 -22.81
CA PRO A 59 -9.34 -1.26 -24.02
C PRO A 59 -10.37 -0.37 -24.73
N GLY A 60 -10.02 0.91 -24.96
CA GLY A 60 -10.88 1.88 -25.65
C GLY A 60 -11.91 2.58 -24.77
N GLN A 61 -11.97 2.30 -23.47
CA GLN A 61 -12.79 3.04 -22.52
C GLN A 61 -11.94 4.03 -21.68
N PRO A 62 -12.53 5.14 -21.21
CA PRO A 62 -11.85 6.01 -20.26
C PRO A 62 -11.48 5.23 -19.01
N GLN A 63 -10.27 5.45 -18.49
CA GLN A 63 -9.84 4.85 -17.25
C GLN A 63 -10.77 5.29 -16.10
N PRO A 64 -11.31 4.35 -15.32
CA PRO A 64 -12.13 4.71 -14.17
C PRO A 64 -11.29 5.49 -13.13
N PRO A 65 -11.90 6.43 -12.39
CA PRO A 65 -11.19 7.16 -11.36
C PRO A 65 -10.66 6.20 -10.29
N ALA A 66 -9.39 6.34 -9.94
CA ALA A 66 -8.75 5.58 -8.88
C ALA A 66 -9.26 6.10 -7.52
N SER A 67 -10.27 5.48 -6.97
CA SER A 67 -10.85 5.88 -5.68
C SER A 67 -10.38 4.99 -4.54
N GLY A 68 -10.27 5.57 -3.35
CA GLY A 68 -9.86 4.83 -2.17
C GLY A 68 -9.81 5.69 -0.92
N ALA A 69 -9.28 5.12 0.15
CA ALA A 69 -9.00 5.83 1.39
C ALA A 69 -7.66 5.39 1.96
N ILE A 70 -6.94 6.32 2.55
CA ILE A 70 -5.70 6.04 3.27
C ILE A 70 -5.67 6.82 4.59
N ALA A 71 -5.24 6.14 5.65
CA ALA A 71 -5.07 6.73 6.97
C ALA A 71 -3.70 6.38 7.53
N VAL A 72 -3.10 7.33 8.24
CA VAL A 72 -1.88 7.17 9.02
C VAL A 72 -2.16 7.62 10.44
N GLY A 73 -1.79 6.83 11.42
CA GLY A 73 -1.93 7.17 12.81
C GLY A 73 -0.78 6.63 13.65
N ARG A 74 -0.83 7.00 14.93
CA ARG A 74 0.09 6.53 15.95
C ARG A 74 -0.70 6.06 17.16
N ASP A 75 -0.39 4.89 17.66
CA ASP A 75 -0.94 4.41 18.92
C ASP A 75 -0.19 5.09 20.07
N ALA A 76 -0.93 5.80 20.91
CA ALA A 76 -0.39 6.39 22.14
C ALA A 76 -0.50 5.34 23.23
N SER A 77 0.53 4.55 23.47
CA SER A 77 0.68 3.77 24.69
C SER A 77 1.53 4.56 25.69
N GLU A 78 1.06 4.67 26.93
CA GLU A 78 1.84 5.30 28.01
C GLU A 78 3.17 4.54 28.17
N GLY A 79 4.28 5.26 28.01
CA GLY A 79 5.63 4.74 28.29
C GLY A 79 6.36 4.07 27.13
N ASP A 80 5.77 3.95 25.95
CA ASP A 80 6.42 3.41 24.75
C ASP A 80 6.51 4.45 23.63
N ALA A 81 7.50 4.32 22.77
CA ALA A 81 7.72 5.22 21.64
C ALA A 81 6.57 5.25 20.61
N GLY A 82 5.46 4.58 20.90
CA GLY A 82 4.24 4.49 20.09
C GLY A 82 4.50 3.92 18.71
N HIS A 83 3.67 3.00 18.29
CA HIS A 83 3.76 2.40 16.95
C HIS A 83 2.91 3.20 15.96
N TYR A 84 3.46 3.43 14.76
CA TYR A 84 2.67 3.95 13.67
C TYR A 84 1.86 2.82 13.02
N TRP A 85 0.71 3.17 12.51
CA TRP A 85 -0.08 2.30 11.66
C TRP A 85 -0.54 3.04 10.42
N LEU A 86 -0.63 2.30 9.33
CA LEU A 86 -1.18 2.76 8.06
C LEU A 86 -2.27 1.80 7.62
N VAL A 87 -3.38 2.34 7.15
CA VAL A 87 -4.48 1.57 6.55
C VAL A 87 -4.79 2.17 5.20
N CYS A 88 -4.89 1.32 4.19
CA CYS A 88 -5.35 1.71 2.86
C CYS A 88 -6.52 0.83 2.44
N SER A 89 -7.49 1.44 1.75
CA SER A 89 -8.68 0.76 1.24
C SER A 89 -8.96 1.23 -0.17
N ASN A 90 -9.16 0.32 -1.11
CA ASN A 90 -9.54 0.63 -2.47
C ASN A 90 -10.33 -0.51 -3.12
N PRO A 91 -11.20 -0.22 -4.09
CA PRO A 91 -11.83 -1.25 -4.89
C PRO A 91 -10.79 -2.05 -5.69
N VAL A 92 -11.00 -3.36 -5.77
CA VAL A 92 -10.26 -4.27 -6.64
C VAL A 92 -11.24 -5.16 -7.37
N HIS A 93 -10.94 -5.56 -8.61
CA HIS A 93 -11.76 -6.51 -9.32
C HIS A 93 -11.72 -7.89 -8.67
N VAL A 94 -12.85 -8.60 -8.63
CA VAL A 94 -12.95 -9.91 -7.97
C VAL A 94 -11.96 -10.94 -8.51
N GLU A 95 -11.57 -10.83 -9.77
CA GLU A 95 -10.56 -11.67 -10.42
C GLU A 95 -9.17 -11.54 -9.79
N HIS A 96 -8.87 -10.40 -9.15
CA HIS A 96 -7.57 -10.16 -8.51
C HIS A 96 -7.49 -10.69 -7.08
N ILE A 97 -8.64 -11.04 -6.45
CA ILE A 97 -8.70 -11.46 -5.05
C ILE A 97 -7.82 -12.70 -4.81
N ALA A 98 -7.95 -13.72 -5.64
CA ALA A 98 -7.18 -14.95 -5.49
C ALA A 98 -5.68 -14.68 -5.53
N ARG A 99 -5.21 -13.91 -6.53
CA ARG A 99 -3.79 -13.55 -6.70
C ARG A 99 -3.27 -12.67 -5.55
N LEU A 100 -4.09 -11.71 -5.07
CA LEU A 100 -3.74 -10.87 -3.94
C LEU A 100 -3.64 -11.68 -2.65
N THR A 101 -4.61 -12.57 -2.42
CA THR A 101 -4.62 -13.47 -1.26
C THR A 101 -3.39 -14.37 -1.25
N GLU A 102 -3.04 -14.96 -2.38
CA GLU A 102 -1.83 -15.79 -2.52
C GLU A 102 -0.56 -15.01 -2.14
N LYS A 103 -0.38 -13.81 -2.74
CA LYS A 103 0.78 -12.96 -2.46
C LYS A 103 0.87 -12.53 -1.00
N LEU A 104 -0.24 -12.06 -0.43
CA LEU A 104 -0.27 -11.59 0.96
C LEU A 104 -0.11 -12.73 1.96
N SER A 105 -0.68 -13.91 1.67
CA SER A 105 -0.48 -15.11 2.49
C SER A 105 0.97 -15.58 2.45
N ALA A 106 1.61 -15.55 1.28
CA ALA A 106 3.04 -15.87 1.16
C ALA A 106 3.90 -14.89 1.97
N LEU A 107 3.65 -13.58 1.87
CA LEU A 107 4.37 -12.57 2.66
C LEU A 107 4.19 -12.75 4.17
N ARG A 108 2.99 -13.15 4.61
CA ARG A 108 2.72 -13.42 6.04
C ARG A 108 3.45 -14.65 6.56
N ALA A 109 3.75 -15.61 5.71
CA ALA A 109 4.49 -16.82 6.06
C ALA A 109 6.01 -16.62 6.11
N MET A 110 6.51 -15.54 5.48
CA MET A 110 7.95 -15.22 5.42
C MET A 110 8.43 -14.56 6.71
N SER A 111 9.65 -14.90 7.12
CA SER A 111 10.42 -14.12 8.10
C SER A 111 10.85 -12.78 7.50
N LEU A 112 11.19 -11.81 8.35
CA LEU A 112 11.70 -10.51 7.90
C LEU A 112 12.99 -10.64 7.06
N ALA A 113 13.83 -11.65 7.34
CA ALA A 113 15.05 -11.91 6.57
C ALA A 113 14.71 -12.38 5.13
N GLU A 114 13.74 -13.27 4.99
CA GLU A 114 13.24 -13.74 3.70
C GLU A 114 12.57 -12.62 2.90
N ILE A 115 11.77 -11.78 3.54
CA ILE A 115 11.17 -10.58 2.91
C ILE A 115 12.26 -9.65 2.37
N LYS A 116 13.30 -9.36 3.17
CA LYS A 116 14.41 -8.50 2.75
C LYS A 116 15.20 -9.09 1.58
N GLU A 117 15.43 -10.39 1.57
CA GLU A 117 16.14 -11.05 0.46
C GLU A 117 15.27 -11.10 -0.81
N SER A 118 13.99 -11.40 -0.68
CA SER A 118 13.04 -11.34 -1.80
C SER A 118 12.97 -9.93 -2.40
N TYR A 119 12.95 -8.89 -1.57
CA TYR A 119 13.00 -7.50 -2.01
C TYR A 119 14.28 -7.20 -2.83
N ARG A 120 15.46 -7.58 -2.33
CA ARG A 120 16.73 -7.38 -3.02
C ARG A 120 16.78 -8.10 -4.36
N THR A 121 16.26 -9.34 -4.41
CA THR A 121 16.21 -10.15 -5.63
C THR A 121 15.28 -9.53 -6.67
N GLN A 122 14.08 -9.10 -6.26
CA GLN A 122 13.16 -8.44 -7.19
C GLN A 122 13.68 -7.09 -7.68
N LEU A 123 14.34 -6.32 -6.82
CA LEU A 123 14.95 -5.04 -7.22
C LEU A 123 16.00 -5.25 -8.31
N ARG A 124 16.92 -6.22 -8.13
CA ARG A 124 17.92 -6.58 -9.14
C ARG A 124 17.30 -7.05 -10.46
N ASN A 125 16.25 -7.87 -10.38
CA ASN A 125 15.56 -8.35 -11.58
C ASN A 125 14.82 -7.22 -12.32
N SER A 126 14.29 -6.23 -11.60
CA SER A 126 13.63 -5.07 -12.21
C SER A 126 14.58 -4.12 -12.91
N GLU A 127 15.85 -4.04 -12.48
CA GLU A 127 16.90 -3.27 -13.15
C GLU A 127 17.35 -3.92 -14.48
N HIS A 128 17.15 -5.22 -14.63
CA HIS A 128 17.56 -5.98 -15.82
C HIS A 128 16.45 -6.26 -16.82
N ALA A 129 15.17 -6.00 -16.44
CA ALA A 129 14.01 -6.28 -17.27
C ALA A 129 13.48 -4.99 -17.90
N ASP A 130 13.90 -4.71 -19.14
CA ASP A 130 13.57 -3.47 -19.87
C ASP A 130 12.13 -3.39 -20.42
N ASN A 131 11.27 -4.41 -20.28
CA ASN A 131 10.08 -4.47 -21.14
C ASN A 131 8.72 -4.81 -20.52
N ASP A 132 8.51 -4.82 -19.19
CA ASP A 132 7.17 -5.13 -18.68
C ASP A 132 6.75 -4.23 -17.50
N ALA A 133 6.31 -3.02 -17.82
CA ALA A 133 5.91 -2.00 -16.84
C ALA A 133 4.71 -2.41 -15.96
N LEU A 134 3.80 -3.26 -16.47
CA LEU A 134 2.62 -3.74 -15.74
C LEU A 134 2.96 -4.81 -14.70
N SER A 135 3.98 -5.62 -14.94
CA SER A 135 4.44 -6.65 -13.99
C SER A 135 5.29 -6.09 -12.85
N LYS A 136 5.97 -4.96 -13.07
CA LYS A 136 6.97 -4.38 -12.15
C LYS A 136 6.37 -3.75 -10.88
N GLY A 137 5.18 -3.15 -10.96
CA GLY A 137 4.61 -2.36 -9.86
C GLY A 137 3.99 -3.20 -8.73
N ALA A 138 3.13 -4.14 -9.07
CA ALA A 138 2.25 -4.83 -8.10
C ALA A 138 2.96 -5.82 -7.14
N GLY A 139 4.14 -6.31 -7.50
CA GLY A 139 4.90 -7.26 -6.67
C GLY A 139 5.82 -6.57 -5.68
N LEU A 140 6.52 -5.53 -6.13
CA LEU A 140 7.52 -4.82 -5.34
C LEU A 140 6.88 -3.94 -4.26
N GLY A 141 5.72 -3.32 -4.55
CA GLY A 141 5.02 -2.46 -3.61
C GLY A 141 4.60 -3.17 -2.33
N LEU A 142 3.92 -4.32 -2.43
CA LEU A 142 3.53 -5.11 -1.26
C LEU A 142 4.76 -5.64 -0.49
N LEU A 143 5.83 -5.97 -1.19
CA LEU A 143 7.08 -6.40 -0.58
C LEU A 143 7.78 -5.25 0.19
N THR A 144 7.73 -4.03 -0.36
CA THR A 144 8.23 -2.81 0.31
C THR A 144 7.46 -2.56 1.59
N ILE A 145 6.13 -2.63 1.55
CA ILE A 145 5.27 -2.47 2.72
C ILE A 145 5.59 -3.53 3.78
N ALA A 146 5.70 -4.81 3.38
CA ALA A 146 6.01 -5.90 4.30
C ALA A 146 7.42 -5.79 4.90
N ARG A 147 8.42 -5.32 4.13
CA ARG A 147 9.79 -5.08 4.60
C ARG A 147 9.85 -3.99 5.68
N ASP A 148 9.06 -2.95 5.51
CA ASP A 148 9.06 -1.79 6.40
C ASP A 148 8.17 -2.01 7.65
N ALA A 149 7.22 -2.95 7.57
CA ALA A 149 6.35 -3.31 8.67
C ALA A 149 7.09 -3.99 9.83
N SER A 150 6.63 -3.74 11.06
CA SER A 150 7.12 -4.37 12.30
C SER A 150 6.38 -5.67 12.65
N ALA A 151 5.26 -5.95 11.97
CA ALA A 151 4.43 -7.14 12.12
C ALA A 151 3.89 -7.58 10.75
N PRO A 152 3.41 -8.83 10.60
CA PRO A 152 2.77 -9.29 9.37
C PRO A 152 1.61 -8.39 8.96
N LEU A 153 1.48 -8.16 7.64
CA LEU A 153 0.40 -7.32 7.10
C LEU A 153 -0.97 -7.93 7.43
N GLU A 154 -1.88 -7.08 7.90
CA GLU A 154 -3.28 -7.42 8.05
C GLU A 154 -4.02 -7.04 6.76
N TYR A 155 -4.90 -7.90 6.27
CA TYR A 155 -5.69 -7.59 5.07
C TYR A 155 -7.06 -8.26 5.11
N SER A 156 -8.01 -7.68 4.38
CA SER A 156 -9.34 -8.25 4.19
C SER A 156 -9.96 -7.78 2.87
N PHE A 157 -10.97 -8.51 2.41
CA PHE A 157 -11.81 -8.15 1.28
C PHE A 157 -13.25 -8.08 1.75
N ALA A 158 -13.92 -6.96 1.45
CA ALA A 158 -15.34 -6.78 1.74
C ALA A 158 -16.12 -6.67 0.42
N SER A 159 -17.28 -7.28 0.35
CA SER A 159 -18.17 -7.14 -0.81
C SER A 159 -18.62 -5.69 -0.96
N THR A 160 -18.66 -5.19 -2.18
CA THR A 160 -19.28 -3.90 -2.48
C THR A 160 -20.80 -4.03 -2.48
N PRO A 161 -21.55 -2.93 -2.19
CA PRO A 161 -23.02 -2.95 -2.19
C PRO A 161 -23.64 -3.29 -3.54
N ASP A 162 -22.93 -3.02 -4.64
CA ASP A 162 -23.39 -3.33 -6.00
C ASP A 162 -22.82 -4.68 -6.47
N PRO A 163 -23.68 -5.73 -6.54
CA PRO A 163 -23.23 -7.04 -7.01
C PRO A 163 -22.80 -7.07 -8.49
N GLN A 164 -23.25 -6.07 -9.29
CA GLN A 164 -22.91 -5.99 -10.72
C GLN A 164 -21.53 -5.34 -10.95
N ALA A 165 -21.00 -4.61 -9.97
CA ALA A 165 -19.70 -3.94 -10.08
C ALA A 165 -18.52 -4.90 -10.19
N ARG A 166 -18.69 -6.20 -9.91
CA ARG A 166 -17.62 -7.22 -9.92
C ARG A 166 -16.37 -6.77 -9.16
N THR A 167 -16.55 -5.95 -8.13
CA THR A 167 -15.48 -5.41 -7.29
C THR A 167 -15.65 -5.81 -5.84
N ALA A 168 -14.54 -5.85 -5.12
CA ALA A 168 -14.49 -5.96 -3.67
C ALA A 168 -13.66 -4.82 -3.11
N LEU A 169 -13.96 -4.38 -1.91
CA LEU A 169 -13.14 -3.41 -1.21
C LEU A 169 -11.98 -4.14 -0.53
N PHE A 170 -10.78 -3.91 -1.03
CA PHE A 170 -9.54 -4.42 -0.48
C PHE A 170 -9.05 -3.48 0.63
N HIS A 171 -8.76 -4.04 1.79
CA HIS A 171 -8.16 -3.33 2.92
C HIS A 171 -6.81 -3.95 3.21
N VAL A 172 -5.82 -3.11 3.44
CA VAL A 172 -4.50 -3.52 3.91
C VAL A 172 -4.04 -2.61 5.03
N LYS A 173 -3.48 -3.20 6.09
CA LYS A 173 -2.93 -2.47 7.25
C LYS A 173 -1.50 -2.92 7.52
N ALA A 174 -0.64 -1.95 7.79
CA ALA A 174 0.74 -2.14 8.21
C ALA A 174 0.98 -1.45 9.56
N ARG A 175 1.75 -2.07 10.44
CA ARG A 175 2.33 -1.48 11.65
C ARG A 175 3.82 -1.21 11.41
N ILE A 176 4.29 -0.04 11.83
CA ILE A 176 5.68 0.40 11.64
C ILE A 176 6.33 0.60 13.01
#